data_df1126600c1bcf91ea4a6c040a5c4b82
#
_entry.id   df1126600c1bcf91ea4a6c040a5c4b82
#
_cell.length_a   1.000
_cell.length_b   1.000
_cell.length_c   1.000
_cell.angle_alpha   90.00
_cell.angle_beta   90.00
_cell.angle_gamma   90.00
#
_symmetry.space_group_name_H-M   'P 1'
#
loop_
_entity.id
_entity.type
_entity.pdbx_description
1 polymer ?
#
loop_
_entity_poly.entity_id
_entity_poly.type
_entity_poly.pdbx_seq_one_letter_code
_entity_poly.pdbx_strand_id
1 'polypeptide(L)'
;MGWSILKDLSADTTGNNTGWSGYTMRHVYKHGVDINGYPGLGSGGTKIRISLRGGQTSGLVVDKVYVGLRAASGDVYDFASTPTQITWAGGGSVSAGVLANTATSDEIPFAFDGTTDIVIAVHFSGTTNLLDIVGSETGGLACYYVAGDSAATVNASASQAFTTAYAIGKVEVFATSAGDQVQRYIVNV
;
A
#
# COMPACT_ATOMS: atom_id res chain seq x y z
N MET A 1 16.30 -15.65 2.64
CA MET A 1 15.11 -15.08 1.96
C MET A 1 13.92 -15.24 2.89
N GLY A 2 13.11 -14.24 3.06
CA GLY A 2 11.92 -14.28 3.90
C GLY A 2 11.01 -13.09 3.69
N TRP A 3 9.81 -13.16 4.25
CA TRP A 3 8.88 -12.04 4.27
C TRP A 3 9.32 -11.00 5.29
N SER A 4 9.35 -9.74 4.87
CA SER A 4 9.56 -8.58 5.72
C SER A 4 8.32 -7.71 5.69
N ILE A 5 7.93 -7.18 6.85
CA ILE A 5 6.85 -6.21 6.95
C ILE A 5 7.39 -4.86 6.54
N LEU A 6 6.84 -4.27 5.49
CA LEU A 6 7.11 -2.90 5.10
C LEU A 6 6.27 -1.92 5.91
N LYS A 7 5.01 -2.28 6.21
CA LYS A 7 4.08 -1.49 6.98
C LYS A 7 3.05 -2.41 7.64
N ASP A 8 2.71 -2.16 8.90
CA ASP A 8 1.60 -2.81 9.59
C ASP A 8 0.79 -1.79 10.41
N LEU A 9 -0.40 -1.51 9.94
CA LEU A 9 -1.40 -0.65 10.58
C LEU A 9 -2.69 -1.46 10.86
N SER A 10 -2.56 -2.77 10.92
CA SER A 10 -3.68 -3.68 11.09
C SER A 10 -4.41 -3.53 12.42
N ALA A 11 -3.77 -2.93 13.42
CA ALA A 11 -4.37 -2.63 14.72
C ALA A 11 -4.92 -1.21 14.84
N ASP A 12 -4.77 -0.37 13.82
CA ASP A 12 -5.24 1.02 13.87
C ASP A 12 -6.78 1.06 13.89
N THR A 13 -7.33 1.89 14.76
CA THR A 13 -8.78 2.09 14.93
C THR A 13 -9.18 3.55 14.81
N THR A 14 -8.27 4.44 14.43
CA THR A 14 -8.50 5.88 14.39
C THR A 14 -9.07 6.33 13.04
N GLY A 15 -9.83 7.39 13.07
CA GLY A 15 -10.37 8.07 11.91
C GLY A 15 -11.52 7.35 11.20
N ASN A 16 -12.27 8.09 10.46
CA ASN A 16 -13.39 7.59 9.66
C ASN A 16 -13.65 8.56 8.51
N ASN A 17 -13.33 8.15 7.31
CA ASN A 17 -13.47 8.99 6.13
C ASN A 17 -14.43 8.35 5.13
N THR A 18 -15.46 9.08 4.72
CA THR A 18 -16.56 8.60 3.88
C THR A 18 -16.52 9.21 2.49
N GLY A 19 -17.25 8.59 1.55
CA GLY A 19 -17.46 9.18 0.24
C GLY A 19 -16.42 8.81 -0.83
N TRP A 20 -15.65 7.76 -0.61
CA TRP A 20 -14.58 7.35 -1.51
C TRP A 20 -14.98 6.32 -2.59
N SER A 21 -16.26 6.00 -2.69
CA SER A 21 -16.76 5.17 -3.80
C SER A 21 -16.48 5.84 -5.14
N GLY A 22 -15.91 5.10 -6.08
CA GLY A 22 -15.55 5.60 -7.39
C GLY A 22 -14.24 6.42 -7.44
N TYR A 23 -13.44 6.39 -6.39
CA TYR A 23 -12.11 7.03 -6.37
C TYR A 23 -10.99 5.99 -6.41
N THR A 24 -9.86 6.40 -6.95
CA THR A 24 -8.58 5.69 -6.85
C THR A 24 -7.66 6.42 -5.88
N MET A 25 -7.06 5.70 -4.95
CA MET A 25 -5.99 6.22 -4.10
C MET A 25 -4.67 5.58 -4.47
N ARG A 26 -3.62 6.40 -4.53
CA ARG A 26 -2.24 5.98 -4.82
C ARG A 26 -1.36 6.27 -3.62
N HIS A 27 -0.81 5.21 -3.04
CA HIS A 27 0.09 5.26 -1.91
C HIS A 27 1.52 5.10 -2.42
N VAL A 28 2.37 6.08 -2.13
CA VAL A 28 3.79 6.08 -2.50
C VAL A 28 4.61 5.71 -1.28
N TYR A 29 5.22 4.54 -1.31
CA TYR A 29 6.14 4.05 -0.28
C TYR A 29 7.56 4.42 -0.67
N LYS A 30 8.17 5.34 0.07
CA LYS A 30 9.50 5.85 -0.20
C LYS A 30 10.56 4.86 0.24
N HIS A 31 11.57 4.65 -0.59
CA HIS A 31 12.75 3.87 -0.21
C HIS A 31 13.60 4.63 0.81
N GLY A 32 14.32 3.88 1.66
CA GLY A 32 15.29 4.44 2.62
C GLY A 32 14.69 5.29 3.73
N VAL A 33 13.35 5.33 3.87
CA VAL A 33 12.67 6.11 4.91
C VAL A 33 11.80 5.17 5.75
N ASP A 34 11.94 5.25 7.04
CA ASP A 34 11.13 4.47 7.98
C ASP A 34 9.67 4.91 7.96
N ILE A 35 8.77 3.94 8.02
CA ILE A 35 7.32 4.14 8.13
C ILE A 35 6.87 3.56 9.46
N ASN A 36 6.58 4.40 10.45
CA ASN A 36 6.12 3.99 11.77
C ASN A 36 6.97 2.90 12.44
N GLY A 37 8.30 3.06 12.41
CA GLY A 37 9.23 2.11 13.01
C GLY A 37 9.49 0.84 12.17
N TYR A 38 8.87 0.73 11.00
CA TYR A 38 9.24 -0.27 10.00
C TYR A 38 10.27 0.33 9.06
N PRO A 39 11.38 -0.34 8.80
CA PRO A 39 12.36 0.17 7.85
C PRO A 39 11.69 0.23 6.50
N GLY A 40 11.87 1.33 5.83
CA GLY A 40 11.46 1.48 4.45
C GLY A 40 12.05 0.39 3.55
N LEU A 41 11.81 0.47 2.26
CA LEU A 41 12.36 -0.43 1.24
C LEU A 41 13.89 -0.42 1.28
N GLY A 42 14.49 -1.13 2.23
CA GLY A 42 15.96 -1.11 2.45
C GLY A 42 16.70 -2.10 1.56
N SER A 43 16.05 -3.17 1.14
CA SER A 43 16.63 -4.20 0.28
C SER A 43 15.63 -4.64 -0.78
N GLY A 44 16.13 -4.95 -1.96
CA GLY A 44 15.30 -5.43 -3.06
C GLY A 44 14.52 -6.70 -2.71
N GLY A 45 13.51 -6.99 -3.51
CA GLY A 45 12.63 -8.14 -3.33
C GLY A 45 12.10 -8.68 -4.64
N THR A 46 11.41 -9.81 -4.54
CA THR A 46 10.87 -10.51 -5.70
C THR A 46 9.37 -10.72 -5.66
N LYS A 47 8.74 -10.49 -4.51
CA LYS A 47 7.29 -10.63 -4.32
C LYS A 47 6.75 -9.60 -3.34
N ILE A 48 5.48 -9.29 -3.47
CA ILE A 48 4.71 -8.46 -2.55
C ILE A 48 3.38 -9.14 -2.22
N ARG A 49 2.84 -8.85 -1.04
CA ARG A 49 1.46 -9.15 -0.64
C ARG A 49 0.96 -8.07 0.32
N ILE A 50 -0.34 -7.86 0.32
CA ILE A 50 -0.97 -6.82 1.16
C ILE A 50 -2.25 -7.33 1.82
N SER A 51 -2.67 -6.64 2.87
CA SER A 51 -4.05 -6.68 3.36
C SER A 51 -4.60 -5.27 3.49
N LEU A 52 -5.90 -5.13 3.26
CA LEU A 52 -6.62 -3.87 3.40
C LEU A 52 -7.41 -3.88 4.71
N ARG A 53 -7.77 -2.70 5.21
CA ARG A 53 -8.54 -2.55 6.45
C ARG A 53 -9.77 -1.71 6.23
N GLY A 54 -10.92 -2.20 6.67
CA GLY A 54 -12.19 -1.49 6.61
C GLY A 54 -12.28 -0.34 7.61
N GLY A 55 -13.13 0.63 7.34
CA GLY A 55 -13.35 1.81 8.18
C GLY A 55 -14.09 1.54 9.47
N GLN A 56 -14.28 2.59 10.30
CA GLN A 56 -14.88 2.48 11.62
C GLN A 56 -16.39 2.21 11.61
N THR A 57 -17.13 2.75 10.65
CA THR A 57 -18.60 2.70 10.63
C THR A 57 -19.15 1.84 9.50
N SER A 58 -18.38 1.62 8.44
CA SER A 58 -18.69 0.66 7.39
C SER A 58 -17.39 0.02 6.88
N GLY A 59 -17.52 -1.11 6.22
CA GLY A 59 -16.41 -1.77 5.57
C GLY A 59 -15.94 -1.03 4.30
N LEU A 60 -15.00 -1.62 3.61
CA LEU A 60 -14.57 -1.19 2.28
C LEU A 60 -14.92 -2.25 1.23
N VAL A 61 -15.10 -1.79 -0.01
CA VAL A 61 -15.22 -2.64 -1.19
C VAL A 61 -14.22 -2.13 -2.23
N VAL A 62 -13.32 -2.99 -2.62
CA VAL A 62 -12.26 -2.71 -3.60
C VAL A 62 -12.42 -3.65 -4.77
N ASP A 63 -12.35 -3.15 -5.98
CA ASP A 63 -12.42 -3.96 -7.19
C ASP A 63 -11.08 -4.07 -7.92
N LYS A 64 -10.15 -3.14 -7.65
CA LYS A 64 -8.84 -3.14 -8.29
C LYS A 64 -7.75 -2.65 -7.36
N VAL A 65 -6.66 -3.40 -7.32
CA VAL A 65 -5.42 -2.98 -6.66
C VAL A 65 -4.26 -3.30 -7.60
N TYR A 66 -3.38 -2.33 -7.75
CA TYR A 66 -2.18 -2.48 -8.58
C TYR A 66 -0.93 -2.00 -7.85
N VAL A 67 0.20 -2.61 -8.16
CA VAL A 67 1.51 -2.22 -7.66
C VAL A 67 2.48 -2.00 -8.80
N GLY A 68 3.36 -1.02 -8.66
CA GLY A 68 4.42 -0.74 -9.61
C GLY A 68 5.54 0.09 -8.99
N LEU A 69 6.66 0.16 -9.67
CA LEU A 69 7.71 1.11 -9.31
C LEU A 69 7.26 2.51 -9.70
N ARG A 70 7.69 3.51 -8.94
CA ARG A 70 7.46 4.91 -9.23
C ARG A 70 8.24 5.33 -10.48
N ALA A 71 7.63 6.17 -11.33
CA ALA A 71 8.30 6.78 -12.46
C ALA A 71 9.44 7.73 -12.01
N ALA A 72 10.53 7.74 -12.78
CA ALA A 72 11.66 8.64 -12.52
C ALA A 72 11.33 10.11 -12.88
N SER A 73 10.33 10.33 -13.71
CA SER A 73 9.83 11.65 -14.13
C SER A 73 8.31 11.64 -14.20
N GLY A 74 7.69 12.80 -14.25
CA GLY A 74 6.24 12.95 -14.15
C GLY A 74 5.82 13.20 -12.71
N ASP A 75 4.58 12.82 -12.37
CA ASP A 75 4.08 13.01 -11.02
C ASP A 75 4.64 11.94 -10.06
N VAL A 76 4.74 12.30 -8.79
CA VAL A 76 5.35 11.42 -7.77
C VAL A 76 4.59 10.12 -7.54
N TYR A 77 3.38 10.03 -8.01
CA TYR A 77 2.50 8.87 -7.91
C TYR A 77 2.34 8.08 -9.22
N ASP A 78 3.09 8.45 -10.28
CA ASP A 78 3.06 7.75 -11.56
C ASP A 78 3.83 6.43 -11.49
N PHE A 79 3.33 5.44 -12.25
CA PHE A 79 4.05 4.19 -12.43
C PHE A 79 5.11 4.31 -13.52
N ALA A 80 6.24 3.68 -13.32
CA ALA A 80 7.32 3.62 -14.30
C ALA A 80 6.96 2.83 -15.57
N SER A 81 6.03 1.88 -15.45
CA SER A 81 5.53 1.01 -16.53
C SER A 81 4.16 0.48 -16.15
N THR A 82 3.58 -0.37 -16.99
CA THR A 82 2.32 -1.08 -16.68
C THR A 82 2.42 -1.77 -15.31
N PRO A 83 1.56 -1.39 -14.35
CA PRO A 83 1.61 -1.98 -13.02
C PRO A 83 1.06 -3.40 -12.98
N THR A 84 1.44 -4.15 -11.96
CA THR A 84 0.99 -5.52 -11.73
C THR A 84 -0.25 -5.53 -10.84
N GLN A 85 -1.27 -6.27 -11.22
CA GLN A 85 -2.49 -6.42 -10.41
C GLN A 85 -2.21 -7.26 -9.16
N ILE A 86 -2.72 -6.81 -8.03
CA ILE A 86 -2.78 -7.58 -6.78
C ILE A 86 -4.13 -8.29 -6.73
N THR A 87 -4.12 -9.57 -6.36
CA THR A 87 -5.30 -10.43 -6.36
C THR A 87 -5.52 -11.10 -5.00
N TRP A 88 -6.75 -11.58 -4.78
CA TRP A 88 -7.15 -12.42 -3.66
C TRP A 88 -7.83 -13.67 -4.21
N ALA A 89 -7.23 -14.83 -3.97
CA ALA A 89 -7.66 -16.11 -4.55
C ALA A 89 -7.86 -16.05 -6.09
N GLY A 90 -6.95 -15.34 -6.78
CA GLY A 90 -6.98 -15.13 -8.22
C GLY A 90 -7.96 -14.03 -8.70
N GLY A 91 -8.78 -13.45 -7.81
CA GLY A 91 -9.71 -12.36 -8.14
C GLY A 91 -9.15 -11.00 -7.77
N GLY A 92 -9.50 -9.94 -8.54
CA GLY A 92 -9.02 -8.56 -8.29
C GLY A 92 -9.82 -7.79 -7.25
N SER A 93 -10.98 -8.29 -6.83
CA SER A 93 -11.87 -7.61 -5.87
C SER A 93 -11.79 -8.22 -4.48
N VAL A 94 -11.95 -7.38 -3.46
CA VAL A 94 -11.98 -7.79 -2.06
C VAL A 94 -12.84 -6.85 -1.23
N SER A 95 -13.45 -7.38 -0.16
CA SER A 95 -14.20 -6.59 0.81
C SER A 95 -13.65 -6.82 2.21
N ALA A 96 -13.69 -5.78 3.05
CA ALA A 96 -13.43 -5.89 4.47
C ALA A 96 -14.59 -5.31 5.27
N GLY A 97 -14.96 -5.95 6.37
CA GLY A 97 -15.95 -5.44 7.33
C GLY A 97 -15.43 -4.26 8.15
N VAL A 98 -16.26 -3.78 9.05
CA VAL A 98 -15.91 -2.68 9.97
C VAL A 98 -14.72 -3.06 10.82
N LEU A 99 -13.68 -2.22 10.81
CA LEU A 99 -12.41 -2.41 11.51
C LEU A 99 -11.76 -3.79 11.27
N ALA A 100 -12.16 -4.49 10.23
CA ALA A 100 -11.63 -5.81 9.88
C ALA A 100 -10.57 -5.69 8.79
N ASN A 101 -9.53 -6.50 8.90
CA ASN A 101 -8.58 -6.69 7.81
C ASN A 101 -9.13 -7.68 6.79
N THR A 102 -8.81 -7.47 5.52
CA THR A 102 -8.97 -8.51 4.50
C THR A 102 -8.04 -9.68 4.79
N ALA A 103 -8.31 -10.83 4.21
CA ALA A 103 -7.27 -11.84 4.05
C ALA A 103 -6.05 -11.23 3.37
N THR A 104 -4.87 -11.76 3.64
CA THR A 104 -3.66 -11.38 2.89
C THR A 104 -3.85 -11.74 1.42
N SER A 105 -3.45 -10.86 0.52
CA SER A 105 -3.51 -11.10 -0.92
C SER A 105 -2.69 -12.32 -1.33
N ASP A 106 -2.86 -12.76 -2.57
CA ASP A 106 -1.96 -13.70 -3.20
C ASP A 106 -0.51 -13.17 -3.16
N GLU A 107 0.45 -14.06 -3.26
CA GLU A 107 1.87 -13.69 -3.46
C GLU A 107 2.07 -13.21 -4.90
N ILE A 108 2.21 -11.93 -5.09
CA ILE A 108 2.35 -11.31 -6.40
C ILE A 108 3.82 -11.21 -6.77
N PRO A 109 4.26 -11.81 -7.89
CA PRO A 109 5.59 -11.57 -8.43
C PRO A 109 5.81 -10.08 -8.70
N PHE A 110 6.74 -9.48 -7.98
CA PHE A 110 7.03 -8.05 -8.09
C PHE A 110 8.51 -7.83 -7.75
N ALA A 111 9.31 -7.59 -8.78
CA ALA A 111 10.74 -7.32 -8.61
C ALA A 111 10.96 -5.83 -8.31
N PHE A 112 11.72 -5.55 -7.28
CA PHE A 112 12.15 -4.19 -6.93
C PHE A 112 13.56 -4.22 -6.34
N ASP A 113 14.31 -3.15 -6.51
CA ASP A 113 15.73 -3.07 -6.15
C ASP A 113 16.00 -2.48 -4.75
N GLY A 114 14.97 -1.98 -4.07
CA GLY A 114 15.09 -1.29 -2.80
C GLY A 114 15.61 0.15 -2.89
N THR A 115 15.81 0.66 -4.10
CA THR A 115 16.30 2.03 -4.35
C THR A 115 15.27 2.93 -5.00
N THR A 116 14.20 2.33 -5.53
CA THR A 116 13.08 3.02 -6.19
C THR A 116 11.83 2.92 -5.31
N ASP A 117 11.08 4.02 -5.21
CA ASP A 117 9.81 4.05 -4.50
C ASP A 117 8.79 3.09 -5.12
N ILE A 118 7.90 2.53 -4.30
CA ILE A 118 6.80 1.68 -4.75
C ILE A 118 5.49 2.48 -4.69
N VAL A 119 4.69 2.35 -5.73
CA VAL A 119 3.32 2.89 -5.77
C VAL A 119 2.32 1.74 -5.67
N ILE A 120 1.34 1.86 -4.75
CA ILE A 120 0.20 0.96 -4.66
C ILE A 120 -1.07 1.78 -4.93
N ALA A 121 -1.80 1.43 -5.98
CA ALA A 121 -3.04 2.07 -6.37
C ALA A 121 -4.24 1.19 -6.00
N VAL A 122 -5.25 1.76 -5.34
CA VAL A 122 -6.46 1.07 -4.87
C VAL A 122 -7.68 1.82 -5.41
N HIS A 123 -8.55 1.15 -6.18
CA HIS A 123 -9.84 1.69 -6.61
C HIS A 123 -10.98 1.13 -5.76
N PHE A 124 -11.83 2.03 -5.27
CA PHE A 124 -12.97 1.72 -4.40
C PHE A 124 -14.26 1.74 -5.20
N SER A 125 -14.94 0.60 -5.31
CA SER A 125 -16.12 0.42 -6.16
C SER A 125 -17.45 0.47 -5.43
N GLY A 126 -17.46 0.36 -4.11
CA GLY A 126 -18.69 0.31 -3.31
C GLY A 126 -18.79 1.41 -2.27
N THR A 127 -19.85 1.39 -1.47
CA THR A 127 -19.94 2.23 -0.28
C THR A 127 -18.73 1.96 0.59
N THR A 128 -17.84 2.92 0.65
CA THR A 128 -16.54 2.75 1.26
C THR A 128 -16.32 3.79 2.32
N ASN A 129 -16.09 3.31 3.52
CA ASN A 129 -15.53 4.06 4.62
C ASN A 129 -14.08 3.65 4.77
N LEU A 130 -13.19 4.60 4.64
CA LEU A 130 -11.76 4.36 4.81
C LEU A 130 -11.36 4.64 6.24
N LEU A 131 -10.54 3.78 6.78
CA LEU A 131 -9.81 4.09 7.99
C LEU A 131 -8.80 5.18 7.65
N ASP A 132 -8.91 6.27 8.37
CA ASP A 132 -8.01 7.41 8.29
C ASP A 132 -6.87 7.16 9.28
N ILE A 133 -5.71 6.83 8.76
CA ILE A 133 -4.55 6.48 9.59
C ILE A 133 -3.73 7.73 9.81
N VAL A 134 -4.10 8.48 10.84
CA VAL A 134 -3.46 9.74 11.22
C VAL A 134 -2.04 9.51 11.69
N GLY A 135 -1.10 10.30 11.18
CA GLY A 135 0.30 10.29 11.61
C GLY A 135 1.16 9.22 10.95
N SER A 136 0.63 8.47 10.00
CA SER A 136 1.40 7.48 9.25
C SER A 136 2.40 8.09 8.26
N GLU A 137 2.42 9.40 8.12
CA GLU A 137 3.12 10.13 7.07
C GLU A 137 4.42 10.76 7.48
N THR A 138 4.97 10.35 8.57
CA THR A 138 6.30 10.80 8.94
C THR A 138 7.31 10.32 7.91
N GLY A 139 7.35 10.99 6.77
CA GLY A 139 8.43 10.94 5.80
C GLY A 139 8.39 9.81 4.77
N GLY A 140 7.91 8.62 5.12
CA GLY A 140 8.08 7.42 4.28
C GLY A 140 6.91 7.06 3.37
N LEU A 141 5.74 7.67 3.58
CA LEU A 141 4.51 7.39 2.84
C LEU A 141 3.84 8.70 2.41
N ALA A 142 3.37 8.75 1.19
CA ALA A 142 2.50 9.81 0.68
C ALA A 142 1.28 9.19 0.01
N CYS A 143 0.11 9.83 0.11
CA CYS A 143 -1.12 9.35 -0.50
C CYS A 143 -1.71 10.42 -1.43
N TYR A 144 -2.18 9.99 -2.57
CA TYR A 144 -2.79 10.83 -3.61
C TYR A 144 -4.10 10.20 -4.04
N TYR A 145 -5.08 11.01 -4.46
CA TYR A 145 -6.33 10.48 -4.97
C TYR A 145 -6.78 11.17 -6.26
N VAL A 146 -7.55 10.44 -7.03
CA VAL A 146 -8.17 10.92 -8.27
C VAL A 146 -9.58 10.32 -8.36
N ALA A 147 -10.53 11.09 -8.88
CA ALA A 147 -11.87 10.59 -9.18
C ALA A 147 -11.81 9.61 -10.35
N GLY A 148 -12.61 8.55 -10.26
CA GLY A 148 -12.64 7.50 -11.28
C GLY A 148 -11.63 6.39 -11.07
N ASP A 149 -11.72 5.41 -11.97
CA ASP A 149 -10.82 4.26 -12.01
C ASP A 149 -9.53 4.59 -12.75
N SER A 150 -8.50 4.85 -12.00
CA SER A 150 -7.14 5.09 -12.49
C SER A 150 -6.14 4.10 -11.91
N ALA A 151 -6.59 2.98 -11.33
CA ALA A 151 -5.72 2.06 -10.62
C ALA A 151 -4.63 1.46 -11.51
N ALA A 152 -4.95 1.11 -12.75
CA ALA A 152 -3.99 0.56 -13.72
C ALA A 152 -3.32 1.61 -14.61
N THR A 153 -3.71 2.89 -14.50
CA THR A 153 -3.20 3.96 -15.37
C THR A 153 -1.75 4.27 -15.03
N VAL A 154 -0.86 4.28 -16.02
CA VAL A 154 0.56 4.56 -15.78
C VAL A 154 0.74 6.00 -15.29
N ASN A 155 0.23 6.98 -16.05
CA ASN A 155 0.30 8.39 -15.70
C ASN A 155 -1.11 8.87 -15.29
N ALA A 156 -1.35 9.01 -14.00
CA ALA A 156 -2.63 9.49 -13.48
C ALA A 156 -2.59 11.01 -13.38
N SER A 157 -3.49 11.67 -14.09
CA SER A 157 -3.58 13.13 -14.05
C SER A 157 -4.45 13.63 -12.89
N ALA A 158 -4.14 14.84 -12.42
CA ALA A 158 -4.96 15.62 -11.47
C ALA A 158 -5.20 14.96 -10.09
N SER A 159 -4.31 14.11 -9.62
CA SER A 159 -4.35 13.62 -8.24
C SER A 159 -4.06 14.73 -7.24
N GLN A 160 -4.78 14.74 -6.14
CA GLN A 160 -4.55 15.66 -5.01
C GLN A 160 -3.82 14.92 -3.90
N ALA A 161 -2.88 15.61 -3.25
CA ALA A 161 -2.14 15.05 -2.13
C ALA A 161 -2.99 15.01 -0.86
N PHE A 162 -2.88 13.94 -0.13
CA PHE A 162 -3.33 13.80 1.25
C PHE A 162 -2.17 13.56 2.17
N THR A 163 -2.32 14.06 3.37
CA THR A 163 -1.39 13.84 4.46
C THR A 163 -1.72 12.57 5.26
N THR A 164 -2.60 11.72 4.83
CA THR A 164 -3.11 10.57 5.56
C THR A 164 -3.07 9.31 4.69
N ALA A 165 -2.67 8.18 5.24
CA ALA A 165 -2.79 6.90 4.57
C ALA A 165 -4.18 6.30 4.78
N TYR A 166 -4.69 5.62 3.78
CA TYR A 166 -6.03 5.05 3.78
C TYR A 166 -6.03 3.58 3.40
N ALA A 167 -6.89 2.82 4.04
CA ALA A 167 -7.27 1.45 3.69
C ALA A 167 -6.17 0.38 3.72
N ILE A 168 -4.90 0.68 3.47
CA ILE A 168 -3.85 -0.33 3.45
C ILE A 168 -3.40 -0.64 4.88
N GLY A 169 -3.86 -1.78 5.40
CA GLY A 169 -3.53 -2.23 6.76
C GLY A 169 -2.12 -2.82 6.87
N LYS A 170 -1.70 -3.63 5.89
CA LYS A 170 -0.39 -4.30 5.92
C LYS A 170 0.22 -4.44 4.54
N VAL A 171 1.52 -4.21 4.44
CA VAL A 171 2.33 -4.48 3.24
C VAL A 171 3.51 -5.33 3.64
N GLU A 172 3.71 -6.44 2.96
CA GLU A 172 4.82 -7.36 3.16
C GLU A 172 5.54 -7.59 1.83
N VAL A 173 6.87 -7.65 1.89
CA VAL A 173 7.73 -7.90 0.74
C VAL A 173 8.64 -9.09 1.00
N PHE A 174 8.90 -9.89 -0.03
CA PHE A 174 9.79 -11.05 0.05
C PHE A 174 11.20 -10.61 -0.35
N ALA A 175 12.04 -10.37 0.65
CA ALA A 175 13.39 -9.85 0.46
C ALA A 175 14.36 -10.89 -0.14
N THR A 176 15.28 -10.43 -0.97
CA THR A 176 16.26 -11.27 -1.65
C THR A 176 17.46 -11.65 -0.79
N SER A 177 17.76 -10.91 0.28
CA SER A 177 18.88 -11.23 1.16
C SER A 177 18.43 -11.40 2.62
N ALA A 178 18.92 -12.49 3.22
CA ALA A 178 18.69 -12.80 4.63
C ALA A 178 19.51 -11.91 5.59
N GLY A 179 20.35 -11.02 5.08
CA GLY A 179 21.28 -10.21 5.88
C GLY A 179 20.61 -9.17 6.78
N ASP A 180 19.52 -8.58 6.34
CA ASP A 180 18.83 -7.51 7.08
C ASP A 180 17.94 -8.01 8.23
N GLN A 181 17.53 -9.26 8.20
CA GLN A 181 16.67 -9.83 9.26
C GLN A 181 17.44 -10.10 10.57
N VAL A 182 18.75 -10.31 10.49
CA VAL A 182 19.57 -10.72 11.66
C VAL A 182 19.98 -9.54 12.53
N GLN A 183 20.05 -8.35 12.00
CA GLN A 183 20.47 -7.17 12.79
C GLN A 183 19.41 -6.64 13.77
N ARG A 184 18.15 -7.06 13.69
CA ARG A 184 17.08 -6.56 14.54
C ARG A 184 16.89 -7.31 15.85
N TYR A 185 17.40 -8.52 15.96
CA TYR A 185 17.27 -9.32 17.19
C TYR A 185 18.44 -9.19 18.17
N ILE A 186 19.46 -8.40 17.86
CA ILE A 186 20.71 -8.34 18.67
C ILE A 186 20.81 -7.05 19.50
N VAL A 187 19.87 -6.13 19.47
CA VAL A 187 19.94 -4.87 20.22
C VAL A 187 18.93 -4.80 21.36
N ASN A 188 18.69 -5.91 22.07
CA ASN A 188 18.05 -5.89 23.38
C ASN A 188 18.65 -6.99 24.27
N VAL A 189 19.88 -6.77 24.71
CA VAL A 189 20.45 -7.38 25.92
C VAL A 189 21.02 -6.24 26.75
#